data_914178b8f2fc3faa8cd2ef75e41d15e7
#
_entry.id   914178b8f2fc3faa8cd2ef75e41d15e7
#
_cell.length_a   1.000
_cell.length_b   1.000
_cell.length_c   1.000
_cell.angle_alpha   90.00
_cell.angle_beta   90.00
_cell.angle_gamma   90.00
#
_symmetry.space_group_name_H-M   'P 1'
#
loop_
_entity.id
_entity.type
_entity.pdbx_description
1 polymer ?
#
loop_
_entity_poly.entity_id
_entity_poly.type
_entity_poly.pdbx_seq_one_letter_code
_entity_poly.pdbx_strand_id
1 'polypeptide(L)' 'MNTPPGYEKKFADFIRLCSEAKANGTAQVVIGYPWVLGDTYEELIESLSRLADAGLTLHVSARKDWPSLN' A
#
# COMPACT_ATOMS: atom_id res chain seq x y z
N MET A 1 7.37 0.70 -16.75
CA MET A 1 6.18 0.25 -16.00
C MET A 1 5.16 1.36 -15.98
N ASN A 2 3.91 1.03 -16.23
CA ASN A 2 2.87 2.05 -16.35
C ASN A 2 2.09 2.18 -15.06
N THR A 3 2.20 3.38 -14.45
CA THR A 3 1.37 3.70 -13.29
C THR A 3 -0.07 3.92 -13.77
N PRO A 4 -1.06 3.35 -13.10
CA PRO A 4 -2.45 3.59 -13.49
C PRO A 4 -2.77 5.08 -13.47
N PRO A 5 -3.63 5.56 -14.40
CA PRO A 5 -3.98 6.97 -14.45
C PRO A 5 -4.57 7.44 -13.11
N GLY A 6 -4.07 8.59 -12.63
CA GLY A 6 -4.55 9.17 -11.38
C GLY A 6 -4.09 8.46 -10.12
N TYR A 7 -3.25 7.44 -10.25
CA TYR A 7 -2.79 6.69 -9.09
C TYR A 7 -2.11 7.59 -8.06
N GLU A 8 -1.19 8.43 -8.50
CA GLU A 8 -0.39 9.24 -7.59
C GLU A 8 -1.25 10.24 -6.82
N LYS A 9 -2.29 10.76 -7.46
CA LYS A 9 -3.21 11.66 -6.79
C LYS A 9 -4.12 10.91 -5.82
N LYS A 10 -4.62 9.78 -6.26
CA LYS A 10 -5.55 8.97 -5.47
C LYS A 10 -4.87 8.37 -4.22
N PHE A 11 -3.64 7.95 -4.38
CA PHE A 11 -2.90 7.28 -3.31
C PHE A 11 -1.75 8.13 -2.77
N ALA A 12 -1.93 9.46 -2.78
CA ALA A 12 -0.89 10.37 -2.32
C ALA A 12 -0.47 10.09 -0.88
N ASP A 13 -1.44 9.78 -0.02
CA ASP A 13 -1.14 9.48 1.38
C ASP A 13 -0.32 8.20 1.51
N PHE A 14 -0.65 7.19 0.72
CA PHE A 14 0.10 5.94 0.74
C PHE A 14 1.54 6.15 0.25
N ILE A 15 1.69 6.92 -0.82
CA ILE A 15 3.02 7.23 -1.35
C ILE A 15 3.86 7.95 -0.32
N ARG A 16 3.26 8.93 0.37
CA ARG A 16 3.95 9.66 1.42
C ARG A 16 4.33 8.74 2.57
N LEU A 17 3.44 7.83 2.94
CA LEU A 17 3.73 6.85 3.99
C LEU A 17 4.96 6.02 3.66
N CYS A 18 5.05 5.54 2.43
CA CYS A 18 6.20 4.76 1.99
C CYS A 18 7.49 5.59 2.04
N SER A 19 7.42 6.84 1.57
CA SER A 19 8.57 7.74 1.60
C SER A 19 9.04 8.00 3.03
N GLU A 20 8.12 8.26 3.92
CA GLU A 20 8.46 8.55 5.31
C GLU A 20 9.03 7.33 6.01
N ALA A 21 8.46 6.16 5.74
CA ALA A 21 8.96 4.93 6.33
C ALA A 21 10.39 4.66 5.89
N LYS A 22 10.67 4.87 4.61
CA LYS A 22 12.01 4.68 4.09
C LYS A 22 12.97 5.68 4.71
N ALA A 23 12.59 6.95 4.83
CA ALA A 23 13.42 7.99 5.40
C ALA A 23 13.72 7.74 6.87
N ASN A 24 12.78 7.16 7.59
CA ASN A 24 12.92 6.87 9.02
C ASN A 24 13.60 5.53 9.30
N GLY A 25 13.97 4.79 8.27
CA GLY A 25 14.58 3.48 8.44
C GLY A 25 13.59 2.42 8.89
N THR A 26 12.30 2.69 8.77
CA THR A 26 11.27 1.71 9.08
C THR A 26 11.26 0.62 8.01
N ALA A 27 11.21 -0.64 8.44
CA ALA A 27 11.24 -1.76 7.50
C ALA A 27 9.85 -2.31 7.19
N GLN A 28 8.82 -1.83 7.87
CA GLN A 28 7.50 -2.43 7.78
C GLN A 28 6.42 -1.36 7.72
N VAL A 29 5.42 -1.60 6.88
CA VAL A 29 4.23 -0.76 6.77
C VAL A 29 3.02 -1.59 7.18
N VAL A 30 2.22 -1.04 8.10
CA VAL A 30 1.02 -1.72 8.59
C VAL A 30 -0.20 -0.97 8.06
N ILE A 31 -1.11 -1.70 7.44
CA ILE A 31 -2.37 -1.12 6.97
C ILE A 31 -3.54 -1.88 7.59
N GLY A 32 -4.66 -1.19 7.70
CA GLY A 32 -5.85 -1.80 8.30
C GLY A 32 -6.64 -2.66 7.33
N TYR A 33 -6.64 -2.30 6.06
CA TYR A 33 -7.47 -2.98 5.07
C TYR A 33 -6.72 -3.18 3.77
N PRO A 34 -6.90 -4.32 3.10
CA PRO A 34 -6.20 -4.57 1.84
C PRO A 34 -6.52 -3.56 0.74
N TRP A 35 -7.75 -3.03 0.73
CA TRP A 35 -8.14 -2.10 -0.33
C TRP A 35 -7.53 -0.71 -0.19
N VAL A 36 -6.79 -0.46 0.89
CA VAL A 36 -5.96 0.74 0.98
C VAL A 36 -4.92 0.74 -0.14
N LEU A 37 -4.54 -0.44 -0.61
CA LEU A 37 -3.52 -0.58 -1.66
C LEU A 37 -4.07 -0.37 -3.06
N GLY A 38 -5.37 -0.52 -3.26
CA GLY A 38 -5.96 -0.27 -4.56
C GLY A 38 -7.34 -0.87 -4.70
N ASP A 39 -8.13 -0.26 -5.59
CA ASP A 39 -9.46 -0.74 -5.93
C ASP A 39 -9.43 -1.66 -7.15
N THR A 40 -8.35 -1.58 -7.93
CA THR A 40 -8.19 -2.41 -9.12
C THR A 40 -6.92 -3.22 -8.99
N TYR A 41 -6.80 -4.23 -9.83
CA TYR A 41 -5.61 -5.07 -9.85
C TYR A 41 -4.37 -4.26 -10.18
N GLU A 42 -4.47 -3.34 -11.15
CA GLU A 42 -3.33 -2.50 -11.53
C GLU A 42 -2.88 -1.63 -10.39
N GLU A 43 -3.83 -1.05 -9.63
CA GLU A 43 -3.48 -0.22 -8.50
C GLU A 43 -2.82 -1.04 -7.40
N LEU A 44 -3.32 -2.25 -7.16
CA LEU A 44 -2.74 -3.14 -6.17
C LEU A 44 -1.29 -3.47 -6.53
N ILE A 45 -1.04 -3.82 -7.79
CA ILE A 45 0.31 -4.17 -8.24
C ILE A 45 1.25 -2.97 -8.12
N GLU A 46 0.76 -1.78 -8.47
CA GLU A 46 1.58 -0.57 -8.34
C GLU A 46 1.97 -0.34 -6.89
N SER A 47 1.02 -0.48 -5.96
CA SER A 47 1.30 -0.29 -4.54
C SER A 47 2.32 -1.30 -4.02
N LEU A 48 2.17 -2.56 -4.41
CA LEU A 48 3.10 -3.60 -3.99
C LEU A 48 4.49 -3.35 -4.56
N SER A 49 4.57 -2.87 -5.80
CA SER A 49 5.85 -2.54 -6.43
C SER A 49 6.54 -1.41 -5.68
N ARG A 50 5.79 -0.40 -5.26
CA ARG A 50 6.36 0.73 -4.52
C ARG A 50 6.89 0.28 -3.16
N LEU A 51 6.19 -0.64 -2.50
CA LEU A 51 6.68 -1.20 -1.24
C LEU A 51 7.98 -1.97 -1.45
N ALA A 52 8.04 -2.79 -2.49
CA ALA A 52 9.23 -3.56 -2.78
C ALA A 52 10.42 -2.64 -3.12
N ASP A 53 10.17 -1.60 -3.91
CA ASP A 53 11.23 -0.66 -4.29
C ASP A 53 11.77 0.10 -3.09
N ALA A 54 10.93 0.33 -2.10
CA ALA A 54 11.36 1.02 -0.88
C ALA A 54 11.98 0.06 0.14
N GLY A 55 11.99 -1.23 -0.14
CA GLY A 55 12.51 -2.23 0.79
C GLY A 55 11.63 -2.44 2.00
N LEU A 56 10.34 -2.21 1.84
CA LEU A 56 9.39 -2.31 2.94
C LEU A 56 8.62 -3.62 2.90
N THR A 57 8.28 -4.12 4.08
CA THR A 57 7.43 -5.29 4.22
C THR A 57 6.03 -4.84 4.56
N LEU A 58 5.04 -5.39 3.88
CA LEU A 58 3.66 -5.06 4.13
C LEU A 58 3.09 -5.99 5.19
N HIS A 59 2.38 -5.40 6.14
CA HIS A 59 1.64 -6.17 7.14
C HIS A 59 0.20 -5.66 7.15
N VAL A 60 -0.74 -6.57 6.95
CA VAL A 60 -2.16 -6.23 7.01
C VAL A 60 -2.68 -6.64 8.38
N SER A 61 -3.19 -5.68 9.13
CA SER A 61 -3.72 -5.95 10.46
C SER A 61 -5.04 -6.69 10.34
N ALA A 62 -5.06 -7.94 10.80
CA ALA A 62 -6.29 -8.73 10.76
C ALA A 62 -7.22 -8.25 11.87
N ARG A 63 -8.47 -7.94 11.51
CA ARG A 63 -9.46 -7.46 12.46
C ARG A 63 -10.68 -8.35 12.40
N LYS A 64 -11.28 -8.59 13.54
CA LYS A 64 -12.44 -9.46 13.62
C LYS A 64 -13.65 -8.85 12.92
N ASP A 65 -13.72 -7.53 12.88
CA ASP A 65 -14.85 -6.83 12.30
C ASP A 65 -14.71 -6.59 10.81
N TRP A 66 -13.68 -7.18 10.17
CA TRP A 66 -13.57 -7.12 8.73
C TRP A 66 -14.76 -7.83 8.10
N PRO A 67 -15.30 -7.27 7.01
CA PRO A 67 -16.32 -8.01 6.28
C PRO A 67 -15.76 -9.34 5.80
N SER A 68 -16.47 -10.40 6.08
CA SER A 68 -16.04 -11.71 5.62
C SER A 68 -16.40 -11.86 4.16
N LEU A 69 -15.46 -12.38 3.38
CA LEU A 69 -15.69 -12.68 1.99
C LEU A 69 -16.11 -14.12 1.77
N ASN A 70 -16.17 -14.86 2.83
CA ASN A 70 -16.56 -16.28 2.77
C ASN A 70 -18.05 -16.44 2.78
#